data_ef3779c7f261cfb0c36d01fbb329acdd
#
_entry.id   ef3779c7f261cfb0c36d01fbb329acdd
#
_cell.length_a   1.000
_cell.length_b   1.000
_cell.length_c   1.000
_cell.angle_alpha   90.00
_cell.angle_beta   90.00
_cell.angle_gamma   90.00
#
_symmetry.space_group_name_H-M   'P 1'
#
loop_
_entity.id
_entity.type
_entity.pdbx_description
1 polymer ?
#
loop_
_entity_poly.entity_id
_entity_poly.type
_entity_poly.pdbx_seq_one_letter_code
_entity_poly.pdbx_strand_id
1 'polypeptide(L)' 'MKGHPKVVGQLNRVLTCELTAINQYFLHARMFKHWGLEKLNHVEYKKSIQDMKHADKLIELVLFF' A
#
# COMPACT_ATOMS: atom_id res chain seq x y z
N MET A 1 6.09 -3.27 24.19
CA MET A 1 4.97 -4.13 24.56
C MET A 1 4.98 -5.40 23.71
N LYS A 2 4.73 -6.54 24.35
CA LYS A 2 4.64 -7.78 23.59
C LYS A 2 3.26 -7.87 22.92
N GLY A 3 3.26 -7.96 21.60
CA GLY A 3 2.02 -8.08 20.85
C GLY A 3 1.38 -9.45 20.94
N HIS A 4 0.11 -9.51 20.64
CA HIS A 4 -0.59 -10.78 20.50
C HIS A 4 -0.20 -11.41 19.15
N PRO A 5 0.40 -12.62 19.13
CA PRO A 5 0.96 -13.18 17.88
C PRO A 5 -0.04 -13.28 16.73
N LYS A 6 -1.30 -13.65 17.03
CA LYS A 6 -2.34 -13.76 16.00
C LYS A 6 -2.69 -12.40 15.38
N VAL A 7 -2.78 -11.37 16.23
CA VAL A 7 -3.12 -10.02 15.79
C VAL A 7 -1.97 -9.47 14.93
N VAL A 8 -0.74 -9.62 15.38
CA VAL A 8 0.43 -9.17 14.63
C VAL A 8 0.52 -9.90 13.29
N GLY A 9 0.28 -11.21 13.27
CA GLY A 9 0.27 -11.99 12.03
C GLY A 9 -0.77 -11.52 11.04
N GLN A 10 -1.97 -11.20 11.49
CA GLN A 10 -3.04 -10.69 10.63
C GLN A 10 -2.72 -9.29 10.11
N LEU A 11 -2.20 -8.41 10.97
CA LEU A 11 -1.78 -7.07 10.55
C LEU A 11 -0.67 -7.13 9.50
N ASN A 12 0.28 -8.04 9.67
CA ASN A 12 1.34 -8.23 8.68
C ASN A 12 0.80 -8.74 7.34
N ARG A 13 -0.21 -9.59 7.34
CA ARG A 13 -0.85 -10.03 6.09
C ARG A 13 -1.53 -8.88 5.37
N VAL A 14 -2.29 -8.07 6.10
CA VAL A 14 -2.95 -6.90 5.53
C VAL A 14 -1.92 -5.92 5.00
N LEU A 15 -0.86 -5.69 5.76
CA LEU A 15 0.24 -4.81 5.32
C LEU A 15 0.88 -5.32 4.04
N THR A 16 1.12 -6.63 3.92
CA THR A 16 1.67 -7.23 2.70
C THR A 16 0.76 -6.98 1.51
N CYS A 17 -0.58 -7.13 1.69
CA CYS A 17 -1.55 -6.85 0.63
C CYS A 17 -1.50 -5.38 0.21
N GLU A 18 -1.43 -4.45 1.18
CA GLU A 18 -1.33 -3.02 0.88
C GLU A 18 -0.06 -2.68 0.12
N LEU A 19 1.08 -3.21 0.54
CA LEU A 19 2.35 -2.96 -0.12
C LEU A 19 2.37 -3.53 -1.55
N THR A 20 1.77 -4.70 -1.75
CA THR A 20 1.62 -5.29 -3.08
C THR A 20 0.76 -4.40 -3.98
N ALA A 21 -0.36 -3.90 -3.45
CA ALA A 21 -1.24 -3.00 -4.18
C ALA A 21 -0.52 -1.68 -4.55
N ILE A 22 0.24 -1.11 -3.62
CA ILE A 22 1.05 0.09 -3.87
C ILE A 22 1.99 -0.14 -5.06
N ASN A 23 2.71 -1.26 -5.05
CA ASN A 23 3.64 -1.59 -6.11
C ASN A 23 2.93 -1.72 -7.46
N GLN A 24 1.78 -2.39 -7.50
CA GLN A 24 1.01 -2.58 -8.73
C GLN A 24 0.47 -1.24 -9.27
N TYR A 25 -0.12 -0.43 -8.42
CA TYR A 25 -0.65 0.87 -8.83
C TYR A 25 0.47 1.79 -9.33
N PHE A 26 1.62 1.77 -8.64
CA PHE A 26 2.75 2.58 -9.03
C PHE A 26 3.31 2.15 -10.39
N LEU A 27 3.45 0.84 -10.61
CA LEU A 27 3.89 0.29 -11.88
C LEU A 27 2.91 0.64 -13.00
N HIS A 28 1.61 0.47 -12.77
CA HIS A 28 0.58 0.82 -13.74
C HIS A 28 0.64 2.31 -14.09
N ALA A 29 0.83 3.17 -13.09
CA ALA A 29 0.93 4.60 -13.32
C ALA A 29 2.11 4.93 -14.25
N ARG A 30 3.26 4.30 -14.03
CA ARG A 30 4.43 4.50 -14.89
C ARG A 30 4.21 3.99 -16.31
N MET A 31 3.55 2.83 -16.44
CA MET A 31 3.19 2.29 -17.76
C MET A 31 2.26 3.24 -18.51
N PHE A 32 1.21 3.72 -17.84
CA PHE A 32 0.26 4.65 -18.45
C PHE A 32 0.92 5.97 -18.85
N LYS A 33 1.81 6.47 -18.01
CA LYS A 33 2.59 7.66 -18.33
C LYS A 33 3.44 7.45 -19.58
N HIS A 34 4.11 6.31 -19.68
CA HIS A 34 4.94 5.95 -20.82
C HIS A 34 4.11 5.89 -22.11
N TRP A 35 2.88 5.41 -22.03
CA TRP A 35 1.96 5.31 -23.16
C TRP A 35 1.19 6.60 -23.44
N GLY A 36 1.41 7.66 -22.67
CA GLY A 36 0.73 8.95 -22.84
C GLY A 36 -0.67 9.00 -22.28
N LEU A 37 -1.03 8.06 -21.40
CA LEU A 37 -2.36 7.97 -20.80
C LEU A 37 -2.41 8.72 -19.45
N GLU A 38 -2.34 10.03 -19.49
CA GLU A 38 -2.18 10.88 -18.31
C GLU A 38 -3.29 10.73 -17.28
N LYS A 39 -4.55 10.61 -17.71
CA LYS A 39 -5.67 10.44 -16.78
C LYS A 39 -5.55 9.15 -15.97
N LEU A 40 -5.21 8.05 -16.64
CA LEU A 40 -5.04 6.76 -15.97
C LEU A 40 -3.82 6.76 -15.06
N ASN A 41 -2.72 7.38 -15.51
CA ASN A 41 -1.55 7.59 -14.67
C ASN A 41 -1.92 8.30 -13.36
N HIS A 42 -2.68 9.37 -13.45
CA HIS A 42 -3.07 10.17 -12.29
C HIS A 42 -3.95 9.38 -11.31
N VAL A 43 -4.91 8.61 -11.82
CA VAL A 43 -5.79 7.77 -10.99
C VAL A 43 -5.00 6.69 -10.26
N GLU A 44 -4.15 5.97 -10.97
CA GLU A 44 -3.33 4.90 -10.37
C GLU A 44 -2.33 5.45 -9.37
N TYR A 45 -1.73 6.60 -9.67
CA TYR A 45 -0.81 7.25 -8.76
C TYR A 45 -1.49 7.67 -7.45
N LYS A 46 -2.70 8.26 -7.54
CA LYS A 46 -3.47 8.64 -6.35
C LYS A 46 -3.81 7.44 -5.49
N LYS A 47 -4.19 6.32 -6.09
CA LYS A 47 -4.46 5.08 -5.34
C LYS A 47 -3.23 4.58 -4.63
N SER A 48 -2.07 4.65 -5.28
CA SER A 48 -0.80 4.27 -4.67
C SER A 48 -0.51 5.11 -3.42
N ILE A 49 -0.69 6.43 -3.49
CA ILE A 49 -0.49 7.33 -2.35
C ILE A 49 -1.48 7.01 -1.22
N GLN A 50 -2.74 6.74 -1.56
CA GLN A 50 -3.76 6.40 -0.58
C GLN A 50 -3.41 5.10 0.17
N ASP A 51 -2.94 4.09 -0.55
CA ASP A 51 -2.54 2.83 0.04
C ASP A 51 -1.26 2.97 0.87
N MET A 52 -0.35 3.87 0.51
CA MET A 52 0.80 4.20 1.35
C MET A 52 0.38 4.75 2.71
N LYS A 53 -0.66 5.59 2.76
CA LYS A 53 -1.20 6.11 4.02
C LYS A 53 -1.79 4.99 4.87
N HIS A 54 -2.48 4.03 4.26
CA HIS A 54 -3.00 2.86 4.96
C HIS A 54 -1.86 2.00 5.49
N ALA A 55 -0.83 1.76 4.70
CA ALA A 55 0.34 0.98 5.12
C ALA A 55 1.05 1.65 6.31
N ASP A 56 1.19 2.97 6.29
CA ASP A 56 1.79 3.72 7.38
C ASP A 56 1.04 3.47 8.70
N LYS A 57 -0.29 3.57 8.67
CA LYS A 57 -1.13 3.31 9.84
C LYS A 57 -1.00 1.86 10.33
N LEU A 58 -0.93 0.90 9.41
CA LEU A 58 -0.77 -0.51 9.75
C LEU A 58 0.59 -0.77 10.40
N ILE A 59 1.64 -0.13 9.90
CA ILE A 59 2.98 -0.23 10.49
C ILE A 59 2.96 0.31 11.91
N GLU A 60 2.33 1.46 12.14
CA GLU A 60 2.20 2.03 13.48
C GLU A 60 1.47 1.06 14.42
N LEU A 61 0.38 0.43 13.96
CA LEU A 61 -0.35 -0.55 14.75
C LEU A 61 0.51 -1.76 15.10
N VAL A 62 1.26 -2.28 14.15
CA VAL A 62 2.17 -3.42 14.40
C VAL A 62 3.21 -3.05 15.44
N LEU A 63 3.76 -1.86 15.36
CA LEU A 63 4.76 -1.38 16.33
C LEU A 63 4.16 -1.12 17.70
N PHE A 64 2.88 -0.74 17.75
CA PHE A 64 2.15 -0.56 19.01
C PHE A 64 1.98 -1.89 19.76
N PHE A 65 1.67 -2.95 19.04
CA PHE A 65 1.55 -4.27 19.63
C PHE A 65 2.93 -4.88 19.87
#